data_4f58db66c332e3fd2a9fd2652a85e5c3
#
_entry.id   4f58db66c332e3fd2a9fd2652a85e5c3
#
_cell.length_a   1.000
_cell.length_b   1.000
_cell.length_c   1.000
_cell.angle_alpha   90.00
_cell.angle_beta   90.00
_cell.angle_gamma   90.00
#
_symmetry.space_group_name_H-M   'P 1'
#
loop_
_entity.id
_entity.type
_entity.pdbx_description
1 polymer ?
#
loop_
_entity_poly.entity_id
_entity_poly.type
_entity_poly.pdbx_seq_one_letter_code
_entity_poly.pdbx_strand_id
1 'polypeptide(L)'
;MLSNAFEEESKINLPKLSIPKPPKQIAKPANHEQILEEMACLKKGDYRLLQSKNYEVYFVTADKIPNILHEIGRLREITFREVGEGTNESLDLDDYDKYYHHMFLWDDEAQCIAGAYRMGLGAHIYSQHGIDGFYLHELFRFEPELYDMMSKSIEMGRAFIIKEYQQKPMPLFLLWKGI
;
A
#
# COMPACT_ATOMS: atom_id res chain seq x y z
N MET A 1 24.02 -64.98 -6.74
CA MET A 1 24.44 -63.57 -6.64
C MET A 1 23.27 -62.69 -7.04
N LEU A 2 22.38 -62.45 -6.12
CA LEU A 2 21.24 -61.56 -6.23
C LEU A 2 21.15 -60.86 -4.86
N SER A 3 21.70 -59.67 -4.74
CA SER A 3 21.46 -58.80 -3.58
C SER A 3 22.08 -57.43 -3.88
N ASN A 4 21.34 -56.39 -3.63
CA ASN A 4 21.65 -54.98 -3.60
C ASN A 4 21.12 -54.15 -4.81
N ALA A 5 19.82 -54.04 -4.84
CA ALA A 5 19.15 -52.93 -5.54
C ALA A 5 17.82 -52.68 -4.83
N PHE A 6 17.84 -52.03 -3.68
CA PHE A 6 16.66 -51.36 -3.06
C PHE A 6 17.10 -50.76 -1.74
N GLU A 7 17.63 -49.53 -1.79
CA GLU A 7 17.67 -48.57 -0.69
C GLU A 7 18.10 -47.20 -1.24
N GLU A 8 17.29 -46.60 -2.08
CA GLU A 8 17.25 -45.15 -2.18
C GLU A 8 16.04 -44.68 -1.39
N GLU A 9 16.25 -44.41 -0.12
CA GLU A 9 15.31 -43.66 0.70
C GLU A 9 15.16 -42.24 0.09
N SER A 10 14.08 -42.02 -0.64
CA SER A 10 13.66 -40.69 -1.02
C SER A 10 13.37 -39.87 0.25
N LYS A 11 14.33 -39.06 0.65
CA LYS A 11 14.11 -38.06 1.71
C LYS A 11 13.03 -37.07 1.22
N ILE A 12 11.79 -37.32 1.62
CA ILE A 12 10.69 -36.38 1.46
C ILE A 12 11.05 -35.15 2.28
N ASN A 13 11.49 -34.10 1.60
CA ASN A 13 11.69 -32.80 2.18
C ASN A 13 10.31 -32.18 2.47
N LEU A 14 9.77 -32.49 3.63
CA LEU A 14 8.54 -31.83 4.09
C LEU A 14 8.84 -30.33 4.27
N PRO A 15 8.02 -29.43 3.68
CA PRO A 15 8.18 -28.01 3.90
C PRO A 15 8.08 -27.75 5.41
N LYS A 16 9.07 -27.03 5.96
CA LYS A 16 9.02 -26.59 7.35
C LYS A 16 7.76 -25.76 7.54
N LEU A 17 6.79 -26.28 8.23
CA LEU A 17 5.63 -25.52 8.70
C LEU A 17 6.14 -24.36 9.57
N SER A 18 6.21 -23.17 9.01
CA SER A 18 6.48 -21.97 9.79
C SER A 18 5.22 -21.66 10.61
N ILE A 19 5.33 -21.76 11.92
CA ILE A 19 4.27 -21.31 12.83
C ILE A 19 4.09 -19.81 12.57
N PRO A 20 2.88 -19.35 12.22
CA PRO A 20 2.63 -17.92 12.02
C PRO A 20 3.03 -17.14 13.27
N LYS A 21 3.85 -16.12 13.12
CA LYS A 21 4.20 -15.24 14.25
C LYS A 21 2.92 -14.52 14.70
N PRO A 22 2.72 -14.35 16.02
CA PRO A 22 1.59 -13.57 16.51
C PRO A 22 1.67 -12.13 15.97
N PRO A 23 0.53 -11.49 15.67
CA PRO A 23 0.53 -10.14 15.16
C PRO A 23 1.13 -9.16 16.19
N LYS A 24 1.99 -8.25 15.71
CA LYS A 24 2.53 -7.17 16.55
C LYS A 24 1.39 -6.23 16.97
N GLN A 25 1.59 -5.54 18.10
CA GLN A 25 0.69 -4.46 18.48
C GLN A 25 0.68 -3.37 17.40
N ILE A 26 -0.50 -2.89 17.02
CA ILE A 26 -0.65 -1.76 16.10
C ILE A 26 0.05 -0.53 16.68
N ALA A 27 0.75 0.20 15.84
CA ALA A 27 1.39 1.45 16.21
C ALA A 27 0.38 2.46 16.77
N LYS A 28 0.87 3.39 17.60
CA LYS A 28 0.05 4.52 18.04
C LYS A 28 -0.34 5.39 16.86
N PRO A 29 -1.50 6.06 16.90
CA PRO A 29 -1.86 7.07 15.92
C PRO A 29 -0.75 8.11 15.77
N ALA A 30 -0.57 8.65 14.58
CA ALA A 30 0.28 9.81 14.37
C ALA A 30 -0.23 11.02 15.17
N ASN A 31 0.66 11.97 15.44
CA ASN A 31 0.25 13.19 16.11
C ASN A 31 -0.73 13.98 15.21
N HIS A 32 -1.94 14.21 15.72
CA HIS A 32 -3.00 14.85 14.95
C HIS A 32 -2.65 16.28 14.53
N GLU A 33 -1.97 17.06 15.38
CA GLU A 33 -1.54 18.41 15.05
C GLU A 33 -0.56 18.41 13.88
N GLN A 34 0.38 17.45 13.85
CA GLN A 34 1.33 17.30 12.74
C GLN A 34 0.63 16.87 11.43
N ILE A 35 -0.40 16.03 11.52
CA ILE A 35 -1.24 15.69 10.35
C ILE A 35 -1.92 16.97 9.82
N LEU A 36 -2.49 17.81 10.69
CA LEU A 36 -3.15 19.05 10.29
C LEU A 36 -2.15 20.06 9.69
N GLU A 37 -0.93 20.12 10.18
CA GLU A 37 0.15 20.95 9.60
C GLU A 37 0.50 20.47 8.17
N GLU A 38 0.67 19.16 7.97
CA GLU A 38 0.89 18.59 6.66
C GLU A 38 -0.30 18.88 5.71
N MET A 39 -1.53 18.69 6.19
CA MET A 39 -2.74 19.02 5.42
C MET A 39 -2.80 20.50 5.05
N ALA A 40 -2.44 21.41 5.97
CA ALA A 40 -2.39 22.84 5.69
C ALA A 40 -1.35 23.19 4.61
N CYS A 41 -0.23 22.47 4.54
CA CYS A 41 0.76 22.60 3.47
C CYS A 41 0.20 22.06 2.14
N LEU A 42 -0.44 20.88 2.15
CA LEU A 42 -1.04 20.29 0.97
C LEU A 42 -2.16 21.16 0.36
N LYS A 43 -2.99 21.80 1.21
CA LYS A 43 -4.06 22.71 0.78
C LYS A 43 -3.53 23.96 0.07
N LYS A 44 -2.30 24.38 0.37
CA LYS A 44 -1.64 25.54 -0.28
C LYS A 44 -0.94 25.16 -1.58
N GLY A 45 -0.58 23.87 -1.74
CA GLY A 45 0.08 23.36 -2.93
C GLY A 45 -0.89 22.79 -3.96
N ASP A 46 -0.33 22.30 -5.07
CA ASP A 46 -1.09 21.68 -6.18
C ASP A 46 -1.10 20.15 -6.04
N TYR A 47 -1.57 19.67 -4.88
CA TYR A 47 -1.61 18.22 -4.57
C TYR A 47 -3.03 17.66 -4.55
N ARG A 48 -4.05 18.54 -4.56
CA ARG A 48 -5.45 18.13 -4.51
C ARG A 48 -5.99 17.84 -5.91
N LEU A 49 -6.34 16.58 -6.16
CA LEU A 49 -6.93 16.15 -7.43
C LEU A 49 -8.37 16.58 -7.58
N LEU A 50 -9.17 16.48 -6.52
CA LEU A 50 -10.58 16.83 -6.54
C LEU A 50 -11.11 17.12 -5.13
N GLN A 51 -12.26 17.80 -5.09
CA GLN A 51 -13.02 18.08 -3.89
C GLN A 51 -14.50 17.85 -4.13
N SER A 52 -15.19 17.29 -3.16
CA SER A 52 -16.64 17.15 -3.16
C SER A 52 -17.18 17.26 -1.74
N LYS A 53 -17.91 18.33 -1.44
CA LYS A 53 -18.36 18.70 -0.10
C LYS A 53 -17.16 18.79 0.86
N ASN A 54 -17.19 18.01 1.95
CA ASN A 54 -16.13 17.90 2.95
C ASN A 54 -15.01 16.92 2.55
N TYR A 55 -15.15 16.21 1.44
CA TYR A 55 -14.14 15.24 0.98
C TYR A 55 -13.16 15.86 -0.01
N GLU A 56 -11.89 15.61 0.20
CA GLU A 56 -10.79 16.04 -0.65
C GLU A 56 -9.88 14.86 -0.99
N VAL A 57 -9.53 14.68 -2.26
CA VAL A 57 -8.58 13.64 -2.70
C VAL A 57 -7.25 14.30 -3.03
N TYR A 58 -6.21 13.81 -2.41
CA TYR A 58 -4.82 14.26 -2.59
C TYR A 58 -3.99 13.18 -3.27
N PHE A 59 -2.98 13.62 -4.05
CA PHE A 59 -1.99 12.76 -4.67
C PHE A 59 -0.61 13.35 -4.42
N VAL A 60 0.26 12.60 -3.70
CA VAL A 60 1.45 13.18 -3.12
C VAL A 60 2.55 12.13 -2.88
N THR A 61 3.80 12.55 -2.86
CA THR A 61 4.96 11.71 -2.52
C THR A 61 5.17 11.61 -0.99
N ALA A 62 5.78 10.53 -0.56
CA ALA A 62 6.02 10.21 0.85
C ALA A 62 6.75 11.30 1.64
N ASP A 63 7.72 11.98 1.00
CA ASP A 63 8.56 13.03 1.62
C ASP A 63 7.76 14.26 2.07
N LYS A 64 6.57 14.49 1.54
CA LYS A 64 5.69 15.61 1.88
C LYS A 64 4.74 15.32 3.04
N ILE A 65 4.54 14.04 3.36
CA ILE A 65 3.47 13.59 4.26
C ILE A 65 3.95 12.54 5.29
N PRO A 66 5.07 12.71 5.99
CA PRO A 66 5.59 11.68 6.87
C PRO A 66 4.62 11.25 7.98
N ASN A 67 3.83 12.16 8.55
CA ASN A 67 2.84 11.83 9.59
C ASN A 67 1.55 11.25 9.00
N ILE A 68 1.07 11.79 7.89
CA ILE A 68 -0.05 11.24 7.14
C ILE A 68 0.30 9.83 6.63
N LEU A 69 1.52 9.60 6.13
CA LEU A 69 1.98 8.29 5.67
C LEU A 69 2.03 7.27 6.82
N HIS A 70 2.53 7.67 8.00
CA HIS A 70 2.47 6.84 9.20
C HIS A 70 1.03 6.44 9.51
N GLU A 71 0.09 7.39 9.48
CA GLU A 71 -1.32 7.13 9.74
C GLU A 71 -1.96 6.26 8.65
N ILE A 72 -1.62 6.47 7.37
CA ILE A 72 -2.02 5.57 6.27
C ILE A 72 -1.55 4.14 6.56
N GLY A 73 -0.28 3.93 6.90
CA GLY A 73 0.26 2.61 7.21
C GLY A 73 -0.44 1.95 8.41
N ARG A 74 -0.78 2.73 9.44
CA ARG A 74 -1.52 2.26 10.61
C ARG A 74 -2.96 1.84 10.27
N LEU A 75 -3.69 2.69 9.57
CA LEU A 75 -5.08 2.44 9.18
C LEU A 75 -5.19 1.28 8.19
N ARG A 76 -4.23 1.17 7.27
CA ARG A 76 -4.11 0.10 6.29
C ARG A 76 -3.90 -1.25 6.99
N GLU A 77 -2.98 -1.33 7.94
CA GLU A 77 -2.76 -2.55 8.72
C GLU A 77 -4.01 -2.95 9.53
N ILE A 78 -4.69 -1.99 10.17
CA ILE A 78 -5.95 -2.26 10.89
C ILE A 78 -6.99 -2.84 9.94
N THR A 79 -7.23 -2.17 8.81
CA THR A 79 -8.26 -2.55 7.85
C THR A 79 -7.99 -3.93 7.24
N PHE A 80 -6.74 -4.22 6.87
CA PHE A 80 -6.39 -5.51 6.28
C PHE A 80 -6.39 -6.65 7.31
N ARG A 81 -6.05 -6.40 8.58
CA ARG A 81 -6.20 -7.41 9.64
C ARG A 81 -7.64 -7.83 9.84
N GLU A 82 -8.60 -6.91 9.74
CA GLU A 82 -10.03 -7.24 9.89
C GLU A 82 -10.52 -8.28 8.87
N VAL A 83 -9.87 -8.37 7.71
CA VAL A 83 -10.19 -9.32 6.63
C VAL A 83 -9.15 -10.45 6.49
N GLY A 84 -8.18 -10.53 7.40
CA GLY A 84 -7.16 -11.59 7.40
C GLY A 84 -6.02 -11.37 6.40
N GLU A 85 -5.87 -10.17 5.84
CA GLU A 85 -4.85 -9.80 4.85
C GLU A 85 -3.76 -8.86 5.42
N GLY A 86 -3.77 -8.62 6.74
CA GLY A 86 -2.77 -7.79 7.41
C GLY A 86 -1.37 -8.39 7.35
N THR A 87 -0.37 -7.52 7.38
CA THR A 87 1.05 -7.92 7.41
C THR A 87 1.46 -8.52 8.75
N ASN A 88 0.65 -8.35 9.80
CA ASN A 88 0.95 -8.64 11.20
C ASN A 88 2.08 -7.78 11.80
N GLU A 89 2.50 -6.74 11.09
CA GLU A 89 3.43 -5.73 11.57
C GLU A 89 2.69 -4.60 12.32
N SER A 90 3.42 -3.72 13.01
CA SER A 90 2.80 -2.58 13.70
C SER A 90 2.23 -1.52 12.75
N LEU A 91 2.79 -1.45 11.54
CA LEU A 91 2.40 -0.60 10.42
C LEU A 91 2.53 -1.39 9.13
N ASP A 92 1.59 -1.27 8.22
CA ASP A 92 1.73 -1.76 6.85
C ASP A 92 2.45 -0.69 6.00
N LEU A 93 3.78 -0.62 6.15
CA LEU A 93 4.67 0.20 5.33
C LEU A 93 5.85 -0.65 4.89
N ASP A 94 6.26 -0.49 3.64
CA ASP A 94 7.40 -1.17 3.04
C ASP A 94 8.31 -0.18 2.28
N ASP A 95 9.35 -0.68 1.62
CA ASP A 95 10.28 0.17 0.89
C ASP A 95 9.64 0.84 -0.33
N TYR A 96 8.60 0.26 -0.91
CA TYR A 96 7.84 0.84 -2.02
C TYR A 96 7.10 2.11 -1.60
N ASP A 97 6.63 2.20 -0.35
CA ASP A 97 5.96 3.39 0.15
C ASP A 97 6.84 4.65 0.11
N LYS A 98 8.18 4.49 0.04
CA LYS A 98 9.14 5.61 0.01
C LYS A 98 9.17 6.35 -1.32
N TYR A 99 8.92 5.66 -2.44
CA TYR A 99 9.03 6.24 -3.79
C TYR A 99 7.76 6.11 -4.63
N TYR A 100 6.75 5.37 -4.17
CA TYR A 100 5.40 5.43 -4.71
C TYR A 100 4.71 6.70 -4.26
N HIS A 101 3.70 7.10 -5.01
CA HIS A 101 2.78 8.15 -4.60
C HIS A 101 1.67 7.57 -3.72
N HIS A 102 1.12 8.43 -2.88
CA HIS A 102 -0.02 8.11 -2.04
C HIS A 102 -1.21 8.96 -2.47
N MET A 103 -2.26 8.30 -2.95
CA MET A 103 -3.54 8.94 -3.18
C MET A 103 -4.43 8.66 -1.98
N PHE A 104 -4.87 9.69 -1.28
CA PHE A 104 -5.72 9.50 -0.10
C PHE A 104 -6.92 10.45 -0.10
N LEU A 105 -7.98 9.97 0.53
CA LEU A 105 -9.22 10.70 0.77
C LEU A 105 -9.20 11.27 2.18
N TRP A 106 -9.27 12.59 2.27
CA TRP A 106 -9.39 13.36 3.50
C TRP A 106 -10.84 13.78 3.71
N ASP A 107 -11.37 13.57 4.91
CA ASP A 107 -12.64 14.15 5.36
C ASP A 107 -12.32 15.41 6.19
N ASP A 108 -12.55 16.59 5.63
CA ASP A 108 -12.18 17.86 6.22
C ASP A 108 -13.05 18.23 7.43
N GLU A 109 -14.29 17.74 7.48
CA GLU A 109 -15.20 17.92 8.62
C GLU A 109 -14.79 17.04 9.81
N ALA A 110 -14.51 15.76 9.54
CA ALA A 110 -14.05 14.81 10.55
C ALA A 110 -12.55 14.91 10.87
N GLN A 111 -11.78 15.63 10.04
CA GLN A 111 -10.33 15.79 10.11
C GLN A 111 -9.60 14.42 10.18
N CYS A 112 -9.95 13.52 9.27
CA CYS A 112 -9.37 12.18 9.22
C CYS A 112 -9.19 11.64 7.80
N ILE A 113 -8.34 10.63 7.67
CA ILE A 113 -8.15 9.85 6.44
C ILE A 113 -9.27 8.82 6.36
N ALA A 114 -10.09 8.89 5.30
CA ALA A 114 -11.17 7.95 5.06
C ALA A 114 -10.73 6.70 4.26
N GLY A 115 -9.65 6.80 3.50
CA GLY A 115 -9.09 5.72 2.71
C GLY A 115 -7.92 6.17 1.85
N ALA A 116 -7.21 5.22 1.26
CA ALA A 116 -6.07 5.53 0.40
C ALA A 116 -5.76 4.43 -0.61
N TYR A 117 -4.95 4.78 -1.61
CA TYR A 117 -4.26 3.91 -2.55
C TYR A 117 -2.76 4.21 -2.54
N ARG A 118 -1.94 3.18 -2.71
CA ARG A 118 -0.54 3.34 -3.11
C ARG A 118 -0.46 3.25 -4.64
N MET A 119 0.18 4.22 -5.28
CA MET A 119 0.21 4.35 -6.74
C MET A 119 1.63 4.52 -7.24
N GLY A 120 2.09 3.55 -8.04
CA GLY A 120 3.38 3.58 -8.70
C GLY A 120 3.24 4.15 -10.11
N LEU A 121 3.83 5.31 -10.39
CA LEU A 121 3.90 5.85 -11.75
C LEU A 121 4.98 5.12 -12.52
N GLY A 122 4.60 4.30 -13.51
CA GLY A 122 5.50 3.43 -14.24
C GLY A 122 6.69 4.15 -14.87
N ALA A 123 6.48 5.33 -15.47
CA ALA A 123 7.55 6.13 -16.05
C ALA A 123 8.60 6.53 -15.00
N HIS A 124 8.15 6.90 -13.80
CA HIS A 124 9.03 7.30 -12.70
C HIS A 124 9.80 6.09 -12.14
N ILE A 125 9.08 5.02 -11.82
CA ILE A 125 9.67 3.79 -11.27
C ILE A 125 10.69 3.21 -12.25
N TYR A 126 10.29 3.02 -13.51
CA TYR A 126 11.13 2.39 -14.50
C TYR A 126 12.41 3.19 -14.78
N SER A 127 12.34 4.53 -14.78
CA SER A 127 13.50 5.39 -14.98
C SER A 127 14.52 5.33 -13.84
N GLN A 128 14.10 5.08 -12.61
CA GLN A 128 14.94 5.09 -11.41
C GLN A 128 15.38 3.70 -10.96
N HIS A 129 14.50 2.71 -11.10
CA HIS A 129 14.66 1.37 -10.52
C HIS A 129 14.55 0.26 -11.56
N GLY A 130 14.23 0.57 -12.84
CA GLY A 130 13.95 -0.45 -13.85
C GLY A 130 12.69 -1.24 -13.53
N ILE A 131 12.59 -2.46 -14.07
CA ILE A 131 11.46 -3.36 -13.84
C ILE A 131 11.39 -3.85 -12.38
N ASP A 132 12.53 -3.97 -11.72
CA ASP A 132 12.64 -4.44 -10.34
C ASP A 132 12.04 -3.45 -9.33
N GLY A 133 11.78 -2.21 -9.73
CA GLY A 133 11.12 -1.20 -8.92
C GLY A 133 9.61 -1.37 -8.78
N PHE A 134 9.00 -2.27 -9.54
CA PHE A 134 7.55 -2.55 -9.43
C PHE A 134 7.27 -3.60 -8.37
N TYR A 135 6.32 -3.34 -7.48
CA TYR A 135 5.91 -4.30 -6.45
C TYR A 135 5.40 -5.62 -7.07
N LEU A 136 4.69 -5.54 -8.19
CA LEU A 136 4.23 -6.73 -8.91
C LEU A 136 5.38 -7.62 -9.37
N HIS A 137 6.61 -7.09 -9.55
CA HIS A 137 7.76 -7.89 -9.94
C HIS A 137 8.26 -8.83 -8.82
N GLU A 138 7.93 -8.54 -7.56
CA GLU A 138 8.16 -9.50 -6.47
C GLU A 138 7.25 -10.75 -6.57
N LEU A 139 6.07 -10.58 -7.15
CA LEU A 139 5.05 -11.63 -7.24
C LEU A 139 5.10 -12.38 -8.57
N PHE A 140 5.51 -11.69 -9.65
CA PHE A 140 5.49 -12.19 -11.01
C PHE A 140 6.77 -11.84 -11.74
N ARG A 141 7.27 -12.75 -12.59
CA ARG A 141 8.28 -12.40 -13.59
C ARG A 141 7.59 -11.79 -14.79
N PHE A 142 8.07 -10.61 -15.20
CA PHE A 142 7.65 -10.00 -16.44
C PHE A 142 8.57 -10.39 -17.58
N GLU A 143 8.00 -10.79 -18.71
CA GLU A 143 8.76 -10.96 -19.94
C GLU A 143 9.19 -9.60 -20.49
N PRO A 144 10.36 -9.48 -21.14
CA PRO A 144 10.89 -8.20 -21.61
C PRO A 144 9.93 -7.41 -22.51
N GLU A 145 9.06 -8.09 -23.25
CA GLU A 145 8.04 -7.49 -24.10
C GLU A 145 7.04 -6.61 -23.33
N LEU A 146 6.89 -6.86 -22.01
CA LEU A 146 5.98 -6.10 -21.14
C LEU A 146 6.62 -4.85 -20.52
N TYR A 147 7.95 -4.69 -20.62
CA TYR A 147 8.67 -3.61 -19.94
C TYR A 147 8.24 -2.23 -20.43
N ASP A 148 8.04 -2.06 -21.74
CA ASP A 148 7.54 -0.81 -22.32
C ASP A 148 6.12 -0.48 -21.83
N MET A 149 5.25 -1.48 -21.73
CA MET A 149 3.91 -1.31 -21.19
C MET A 149 3.95 -0.93 -19.70
N MET A 150 4.78 -1.61 -18.89
CA MET A 150 4.94 -1.30 -17.47
C MET A 150 5.44 0.12 -17.26
N SER A 151 6.41 0.58 -18.08
CA SER A 151 6.92 1.95 -17.99
C SER A 151 5.89 3.04 -18.30
N LYS A 152 4.78 2.70 -18.96
CA LYS A 152 3.68 3.62 -19.34
C LYS A 152 2.41 3.42 -18.52
N SER A 153 2.44 2.51 -17.54
CA SER A 153 1.28 2.17 -16.72
C SER A 153 1.33 2.84 -15.34
N ILE A 154 0.24 2.70 -14.61
CA ILE A 154 0.17 3.02 -13.19
C ILE A 154 -0.08 1.71 -12.44
N GLU A 155 0.83 1.36 -11.54
CA GLU A 155 0.63 0.26 -10.62
C GLU A 155 -0.15 0.74 -9.41
N MET A 156 -1.30 0.12 -9.18
CA MET A 156 -2.18 0.46 -8.08
C MET A 156 -2.24 -0.67 -7.08
N GLY A 157 -2.07 -0.36 -5.81
CA GLY A 157 -2.13 -1.34 -4.75
C GLY A 157 -2.49 -0.76 -3.39
N ARG A 158 -2.55 -1.63 -2.40
CA ARG A 158 -2.79 -1.25 -1.01
C ARG A 158 -4.03 -0.36 -0.83
N ALA A 159 -5.11 -0.67 -1.58
CA ALA A 159 -6.36 0.06 -1.54
C ALA A 159 -7.15 -0.26 -0.27
N PHE A 160 -7.55 0.75 0.48
CA PHE A 160 -8.42 0.55 1.64
C PHE A 160 -9.37 1.73 1.87
N ILE A 161 -10.48 1.43 2.51
CA ILE A 161 -11.41 2.39 3.13
C ILE A 161 -11.56 1.96 4.58
N ILE A 162 -11.41 2.87 5.52
CA ILE A 162 -11.59 2.56 6.94
C ILE A 162 -13.06 2.22 7.24
N LYS A 163 -13.28 1.43 8.28
CA LYS A 163 -14.57 0.81 8.61
C LYS A 163 -15.73 1.80 8.66
N GLU A 164 -15.51 2.98 9.24
CA GLU A 164 -16.50 4.04 9.42
C GLU A 164 -17.01 4.64 8.10
N TYR A 165 -16.29 4.37 7.00
CA TYR A 165 -16.57 4.89 5.65
C TYR A 165 -16.96 3.82 4.64
N GLN A 166 -16.81 2.51 4.95
CA GLN A 166 -17.08 1.41 4.01
C GLN A 166 -18.55 1.36 3.55
N GLN A 167 -19.50 1.77 4.41
CA GLN A 167 -20.92 1.78 4.07
C GLN A 167 -21.37 3.09 3.40
N LYS A 168 -20.46 4.06 3.20
CA LYS A 168 -20.76 5.32 2.53
C LYS A 168 -20.35 5.20 1.06
N PRO A 169 -21.23 5.56 0.08
CA PRO A 169 -20.91 5.38 -1.34
C PRO A 169 -19.85 6.36 -1.85
N MET A 170 -19.79 7.57 -1.30
CA MET A 170 -18.93 8.64 -1.80
C MET A 170 -17.42 8.39 -1.64
N PRO A 171 -16.90 7.85 -0.53
CA PRO A 171 -15.47 7.65 -0.33
C PRO A 171 -14.81 6.83 -1.44
N LEU A 172 -15.33 5.64 -1.72
CA LEU A 172 -14.81 4.78 -2.78
C LEU A 172 -14.94 5.42 -4.16
N PHE A 173 -16.11 6.03 -4.45
CA PHE A 173 -16.35 6.72 -5.71
C PHE A 173 -15.36 7.86 -5.95
N LEU A 174 -15.05 8.67 -4.92
CA LEU A 174 -14.11 9.79 -5.04
C LEU A 174 -12.68 9.33 -5.24
N LEU A 175 -12.24 8.27 -4.56
CA LEU A 175 -10.93 7.66 -4.81
C LEU A 175 -10.84 7.15 -6.26
N TRP A 176 -11.86 6.46 -6.75
CA TRP A 176 -11.91 6.03 -8.15
C TRP A 176 -11.88 7.18 -9.15
N LYS A 177 -12.56 8.27 -8.83
CA LYS A 177 -12.56 9.47 -9.68
C LYS A 177 -11.22 10.20 -9.69
N GLY A 178 -10.38 9.99 -8.69
CA GLY A 178 -9.03 10.54 -8.59
C GLY A 178 -7.98 9.82 -9.46
N ILE A 179 -8.30 8.62 -9.93
CA ILE A 179 -7.49 7.83 -10.86
C ILE A 179 -7.69 8.33 -12.28
#